data_3acdbc2a051f972382d61a7e58b116c2
#
_entry.id   3acdbc2a051f972382d61a7e58b116c2
#
_cell.length_a   1.000
_cell.length_b   1.000
_cell.length_c   1.000
_cell.angle_alpha   90.00
_cell.angle_beta   90.00
_cell.angle_gamma   90.00
#
_symmetry.space_group_name_H-M   'P 1'
#
loop_
_entity.id
_entity.type
_entity.pdbx_description
1 polymer ?
#
loop_
_entity_poly.entity_id
_entity_poly.type
_entity_poly.pdbx_seq_one_letter_code
_entity_poly.pdbx_strand_id
1 'polypeptide(L)'
;MICGNSINQMFKSYLKLFSAIVILMVSISCSTDTTEESLIAGEDFTNTNIRVLSIDTFSVQFSTMKFDSITTSDSSRLLVGKYADDDMGIVNSSAYMQLNTYYYDLDNEAVLDSVGLVLGYDTYYYNDTTQVATLNIHKLTNKMSTDDTYFYNTTETAYETTPLMSHSYVPTPNKDSLFVKLPYTFGEELFNDIRDNNITDEESLYQKLKGLIIQPSTDDNGSIIGFSTASENTYLRFFYTIPDELESEEYTYDISISSYYNNIDSDVAGLPLEAITDQEYNLSSTASDGISYNQAGIGYVTKIEFPSLKNIYDISTEGTILDAILYIEPNTASHSDIQPLSEELLLYTIDQNNDLASQITNTTDVVTGLLTSEDAEFNDKIYTIPVIDFVDQKLNETTDTEDALILISSDYNSTINKIIFNDSERSNYKTKLVITYAIYE
;
A
#
# COMPACT_ATOMS: atom_id res chain seq x y z
N MET A 1 58.67 -57.10 49.02
CA MET A 1 58.99 -56.08 47.94
C MET A 1 59.33 -56.86 46.63
N ILE A 2 58.42 -57.72 46.15
CA ILE A 2 58.54 -58.36 44.85
C ILE A 2 57.13 -58.62 44.34
N CYS A 3 56.42 -57.53 43.92
CA CYS A 3 55.13 -57.71 43.22
C CYS A 3 54.78 -56.55 42.26
N GLY A 4 55.67 -55.54 42.09
CA GLY A 4 55.40 -54.36 41.27
C GLY A 4 55.91 -54.42 39.82
N ASN A 5 56.85 -55.36 39.50
CA ASN A 5 57.50 -55.35 38.15
C ASN A 5 56.82 -56.24 37.08
N SER A 6 55.95 -57.15 37.50
CA SER A 6 55.28 -58.08 36.56
C SER A 6 54.09 -57.39 35.86
N ILE A 7 53.31 -56.52 36.55
CA ILE A 7 52.14 -55.88 36.01
C ILE A 7 52.54 -54.80 34.96
N ASN A 8 53.65 -54.08 35.18
CA ASN A 8 54.14 -53.06 34.26
C ASN A 8 54.70 -53.65 32.96
N GLN A 9 55.27 -54.89 33.01
CA GLN A 9 55.72 -55.60 31.80
C GLN A 9 54.55 -56.15 30.99
N MET A 10 53.54 -56.67 31.63
CA MET A 10 52.29 -57.08 30.96
C MET A 10 51.58 -55.90 30.29
N PHE A 11 51.45 -54.80 30.97
CA PHE A 11 50.80 -53.63 30.41
C PHE A 11 51.53 -53.05 29.19
N LYS A 12 52.87 -53.01 29.22
CA LYS A 12 53.67 -52.59 28.08
C LYS A 12 53.59 -53.61 26.93
N SER A 13 53.41 -54.91 27.22
CA SER A 13 53.22 -55.90 26.17
C SER A 13 51.85 -55.81 25.50
N TYR A 14 50.82 -55.61 26.25
CA TYR A 14 49.47 -55.37 25.70
C TYR A 14 49.37 -54.06 24.92
N LEU A 15 50.02 -52.97 25.36
CA LEU A 15 50.07 -51.71 24.65
C LEU A 15 50.79 -51.81 23.30
N LYS A 16 51.88 -52.65 23.26
CA LYS A 16 52.58 -52.94 21.98
C LYS A 16 51.71 -53.79 21.07
N LEU A 17 51.00 -54.79 21.62
CA LEU A 17 50.09 -55.64 20.85
C LEU A 17 48.91 -54.82 20.27
N PHE A 18 48.37 -53.96 21.08
CA PHE A 18 47.27 -53.06 20.67
C PHE A 18 47.74 -52.07 19.60
N SER A 19 48.96 -51.50 19.75
CA SER A 19 49.55 -50.61 18.76
C SER A 19 49.83 -51.35 17.43
N ALA A 20 50.27 -52.63 17.49
CA ALA A 20 50.46 -53.40 16.32
C ALA A 20 49.18 -53.82 15.58
N ILE A 21 48.11 -54.08 16.33
CA ILE A 21 46.73 -54.31 15.78
C ILE A 21 46.14 -53.03 15.15
N VAL A 22 46.35 -51.87 15.73
CA VAL A 22 45.91 -50.62 15.14
C VAL A 22 46.66 -50.28 13.87
N ILE A 23 47.96 -50.54 13.83
CA ILE A 23 48.82 -50.38 12.62
C ILE A 23 48.40 -51.38 11.53
N LEU A 24 48.04 -52.61 11.90
CA LEU A 24 47.57 -53.62 10.96
C LEU A 24 46.19 -53.32 10.38
N MET A 25 45.30 -52.67 11.18
CA MET A 25 43.97 -52.19 10.70
C MET A 25 44.06 -50.99 9.77
N VAL A 26 45.06 -50.13 9.90
CA VAL A 26 45.31 -49.02 8.98
C VAL A 26 45.91 -49.48 7.64
N SER A 27 46.54 -50.62 7.60
CA SER A 27 47.12 -51.21 6.34
C SER A 27 46.12 -52.05 5.56
N ILE A 28 44.92 -52.33 6.05
CA ILE A 28 43.85 -52.99 5.29
C ILE A 28 42.83 -51.89 4.80
N SER A 29 43.25 -50.67 4.57
CA SER A 29 42.58 -49.79 3.65
C SER A 29 42.88 -50.31 2.25
N CYS A 30 42.19 -51.39 1.90
CA CYS A 30 42.13 -51.90 0.58
C CYS A 30 41.69 -50.82 -0.36
N SER A 31 42.57 -50.34 -1.22
CA SER A 31 42.14 -49.82 -2.49
C SER A 31 41.37 -50.93 -3.19
N THR A 32 40.07 -50.97 -3.08
CA THR A 32 39.31 -51.50 -4.17
C THR A 32 39.70 -50.64 -5.36
N ASP A 33 40.46 -51.19 -6.28
CA ASP A 33 40.33 -50.80 -7.66
C ASP A 33 38.87 -50.99 -8.03
N THR A 34 38.07 -49.95 -7.69
CA THR A 34 37.02 -49.61 -8.59
C THR A 34 37.78 -49.29 -9.87
N THR A 35 37.83 -50.27 -10.83
CA THR A 35 37.74 -49.84 -12.20
C THR A 35 36.90 -48.60 -12.19
N GLU A 36 37.52 -47.46 -12.42
CA GLU A 36 36.80 -46.34 -12.94
C GLU A 36 36.14 -46.88 -14.22
N GLU A 37 34.96 -47.49 -14.08
CA GLU A 37 33.93 -47.15 -15.00
C GLU A 37 33.83 -45.65 -14.78
N SER A 38 34.59 -44.88 -15.55
CA SER A 38 34.23 -43.53 -15.85
C SER A 38 32.77 -43.68 -16.22
N LEU A 39 31.89 -43.26 -15.31
CA LEU A 39 30.59 -42.77 -15.66
C LEU A 39 30.93 -41.58 -16.55
N ILE A 40 31.34 -41.87 -17.78
CA ILE A 40 31.12 -41.00 -18.90
C ILE A 40 29.58 -40.89 -18.85
N ALA A 41 29.10 -39.86 -18.21
CA ALA A 41 27.75 -39.39 -18.49
C ALA A 41 27.74 -39.41 -20.01
N GLY A 42 27.00 -40.40 -20.57
CA GLY A 42 27.10 -40.70 -22.01
C GLY A 42 26.82 -39.39 -22.73
N GLU A 43 27.41 -39.22 -23.90
CA GLU A 43 27.11 -38.08 -24.76
C GLU A 43 25.58 -37.84 -24.86
N ASP A 44 24.76 -38.88 -24.68
CA ASP A 44 23.32 -38.83 -24.58
C ASP A 44 22.78 -38.10 -23.32
N PHE A 45 23.55 -37.95 -22.23
CA PHE A 45 23.18 -37.15 -21.07
C PHE A 45 23.69 -35.69 -21.13
N THR A 46 24.66 -35.42 -22.01
CA THR A 46 25.20 -34.09 -22.26
C THR A 46 24.65 -33.45 -23.54
N ASN A 47 24.00 -34.23 -24.40
CA ASN A 47 23.18 -33.76 -25.52
C ASN A 47 21.76 -33.48 -25.08
N THR A 48 21.59 -32.62 -24.08
CA THR A 48 20.30 -31.94 -23.94
C THR A 48 20.28 -30.87 -25.03
N ASN A 49 19.55 -31.12 -26.08
CA ASN A 49 19.23 -30.16 -27.14
C ASN A 49 18.31 -29.06 -26.58
N ILE A 50 18.66 -28.49 -25.43
CA ILE A 50 17.94 -27.40 -24.81
C ILE A 50 18.77 -26.14 -24.99
N ARG A 51 18.21 -25.16 -25.69
CA ARG A 51 18.81 -23.86 -25.83
C ARG A 51 18.00 -22.85 -25.01
N VAL A 52 18.64 -22.16 -24.07
CA VAL A 52 18.02 -21.11 -23.27
C VAL A 52 18.33 -19.75 -23.88
N LEU A 53 17.30 -18.96 -24.14
CA LEU A 53 17.39 -17.64 -24.69
C LEU A 53 16.84 -16.63 -23.67
N SER A 54 17.48 -15.46 -23.57
CA SER A 54 16.92 -14.28 -22.92
C SER A 54 16.44 -13.31 -24.01
N ILE A 55 15.17 -12.96 -23.98
CA ILE A 55 14.50 -12.14 -25.01
C ILE A 55 13.94 -10.90 -24.31
N ASP A 56 14.35 -9.72 -24.77
CA ASP A 56 13.96 -8.41 -24.23
C ASP A 56 13.38 -7.45 -25.28
N THR A 57 12.96 -8.00 -26.42
CA THR A 57 12.50 -7.20 -27.59
C THR A 57 10.96 -7.13 -27.69
N PHE A 58 10.24 -7.55 -26.67
CA PHE A 58 8.79 -7.45 -26.64
C PHE A 58 8.33 -6.00 -26.48
N SER A 59 7.29 -5.64 -27.23
CA SER A 59 6.64 -4.34 -27.04
C SER A 59 5.92 -4.30 -25.71
N VAL A 60 6.21 -3.27 -24.90
CA VAL A 60 5.48 -2.94 -23.68
C VAL A 60 4.74 -1.64 -23.92
N GLN A 61 3.41 -1.68 -23.86
CA GLN A 61 2.57 -0.50 -24.05
C GLN A 61 1.96 -0.10 -22.73
N PHE A 62 2.05 1.20 -22.41
CA PHE A 62 1.44 1.80 -21.24
C PHE A 62 0.27 2.69 -21.63
N SER A 63 -0.75 2.63 -20.81
CA SER A 63 -1.83 3.61 -20.79
C SER A 63 -2.23 3.92 -19.35
N THR A 64 -2.89 5.04 -19.14
CA THR A 64 -3.51 5.40 -17.87
C THR A 64 -5.00 5.23 -17.98
N MET A 65 -5.60 4.53 -17.02
CA MET A 65 -7.05 4.49 -16.81
C MET A 65 -7.40 5.04 -15.42
N LYS A 66 -8.67 5.28 -15.19
CA LYS A 66 -9.17 5.70 -13.88
C LYS A 66 -10.35 4.86 -13.47
N PHE A 67 -10.34 4.29 -12.28
CA PHE A 67 -11.52 3.67 -11.69
C PHE A 67 -12.59 4.72 -11.43
N ASP A 68 -13.85 4.43 -11.70
CA ASP A 68 -14.98 5.31 -11.42
C ASP A 68 -15.08 5.65 -9.93
N SER A 69 -14.74 4.69 -9.07
CA SER A 69 -14.65 4.89 -7.63
C SER A 69 -13.76 3.83 -6.97
N ILE A 70 -13.20 4.19 -5.82
CA ILE A 70 -12.45 3.26 -4.95
C ILE A 70 -13.02 3.29 -3.54
N THR A 71 -13.04 2.15 -2.87
CA THR A 71 -13.53 2.03 -1.49
C THR A 71 -12.60 2.75 -0.53
N THR A 72 -13.15 3.64 0.31
CA THR A 72 -12.41 4.39 1.34
C THR A 72 -12.92 4.20 2.76
N SER A 73 -14.02 3.45 2.96
CA SER A 73 -14.51 3.08 4.29
C SER A 73 -13.60 2.10 5.05
N ASP A 74 -12.75 1.36 4.33
CA ASP A 74 -11.77 0.43 4.90
C ASP A 74 -10.35 1.04 4.95
N SER A 75 -10.25 2.36 4.74
CA SER A 75 -8.98 3.08 4.84
C SER A 75 -8.39 2.95 6.24
N SER A 76 -7.07 2.82 6.35
CA SER A 76 -6.38 2.76 7.64
C SER A 76 -6.29 4.13 8.33
N ARG A 77 -6.67 5.23 7.64
CA ARG A 77 -6.55 6.62 8.12
C ARG A 77 -7.61 7.55 7.55
N LEU A 78 -7.86 8.65 8.25
CA LEU A 78 -8.54 9.81 7.69
C LEU A 78 -7.52 10.65 6.93
N LEU A 79 -7.87 11.09 5.73
CA LEU A 79 -7.03 11.94 4.88
C LEU A 79 -7.67 13.31 4.75
N VAL A 80 -6.97 14.36 5.18
CA VAL A 80 -7.48 15.74 5.11
C VAL A 80 -6.41 16.68 4.60
N GLY A 81 -6.74 17.45 3.58
CA GLY A 81 -5.87 18.49 3.06
C GLY A 81 -6.04 18.72 1.58
N LYS A 82 -5.23 19.63 1.04
CA LYS A 82 -5.26 20.06 -0.36
C LYS A 82 -3.88 20.48 -0.83
N TYR A 83 -3.51 20.08 -2.02
CA TYR A 83 -2.29 20.55 -2.67
C TYR A 83 -2.47 20.60 -4.19
N ALA A 84 -1.66 21.41 -4.85
CA ALA A 84 -1.54 21.45 -6.30
C ALA A 84 -0.28 20.69 -6.74
N ASP A 85 -0.40 19.93 -7.80
CA ASP A 85 0.66 19.11 -8.39
C ASP A 85 0.71 19.36 -9.90
N ASP A 86 1.90 19.45 -10.48
CA ASP A 86 2.07 19.76 -11.89
C ASP A 86 1.58 18.63 -12.82
N ASP A 87 1.59 17.40 -12.33
CA ASP A 87 1.20 16.20 -13.08
C ASP A 87 -0.24 15.75 -12.81
N MET A 88 -0.71 15.89 -11.55
CA MET A 88 -1.98 15.35 -11.07
C MET A 88 -3.05 16.42 -10.82
N GLY A 89 -2.73 17.68 -11.06
CA GLY A 89 -3.65 18.81 -10.83
C GLY A 89 -3.85 19.16 -9.36
N ILE A 90 -5.04 19.65 -9.02
CA ILE A 90 -5.36 20.01 -7.65
C ILE A 90 -6.00 18.79 -6.98
N VAL A 91 -5.35 18.25 -5.98
CA VAL A 91 -5.85 17.13 -5.19
C VAL A 91 -6.45 17.64 -3.89
N ASN A 92 -7.67 17.20 -3.60
CA ASN A 92 -8.44 17.59 -2.43
C ASN A 92 -8.94 16.35 -1.69
N SER A 93 -8.79 16.31 -0.37
CA SER A 93 -9.26 15.22 0.48
C SER A 93 -9.99 15.73 1.71
N SER A 94 -11.18 15.20 1.93
CA SER A 94 -12.05 15.49 3.07
C SER A 94 -12.43 14.19 3.78
N ALA A 95 -12.47 14.23 5.12
CA ALA A 95 -12.81 13.06 5.91
C ALA A 95 -14.18 13.21 6.57
N TYR A 96 -15.03 12.22 6.39
CA TYR A 96 -16.33 12.07 7.04
C TYR A 96 -16.21 11.11 8.20
N MET A 97 -16.83 11.42 9.33
CA MET A 97 -16.81 10.55 10.52
C MET A 97 -18.10 10.58 11.30
N GLN A 98 -18.49 9.44 11.83
CA GLN A 98 -19.47 9.29 12.91
C GLN A 98 -18.74 9.04 14.23
N LEU A 99 -19.36 9.46 15.31
CA LEU A 99 -18.81 9.32 16.65
C LEU A 99 -19.77 8.50 17.51
N ASN A 100 -19.22 7.67 18.37
CA ASN A 100 -20.00 6.83 19.30
C ASN A 100 -19.26 6.63 20.63
N THR A 101 -19.97 6.22 21.66
CA THR A 101 -19.41 5.87 22.96
C THR A 101 -20.10 4.64 23.51
N TYR A 102 -19.45 3.96 24.45
CA TYR A 102 -20.04 2.82 25.17
C TYR A 102 -20.78 3.24 26.44
N TYR A 103 -20.58 4.47 26.92
CA TYR A 103 -21.16 4.98 28.15
C TYR A 103 -21.92 6.28 27.87
N TYR A 104 -23.20 6.28 28.15
CA TYR A 104 -24.10 7.42 28.00
C TYR A 104 -24.58 7.93 29.35
N ASP A 105 -23.67 8.03 30.31
CA ASP A 105 -23.97 8.42 31.67
C ASP A 105 -22.97 9.44 32.18
N LEU A 106 -23.46 10.53 32.73
CA LEU A 106 -22.68 11.58 33.37
C LEU A 106 -23.30 11.89 34.72
N ASP A 107 -22.48 12.33 35.67
CA ASP A 107 -22.98 12.77 36.95
C ASP A 107 -23.96 13.96 36.77
N ASN A 108 -25.06 13.94 37.49
CA ASN A 108 -26.10 15.01 37.42
C ASN A 108 -25.59 16.41 37.82
N GLU A 109 -24.52 16.46 38.62
CA GLU A 109 -23.89 17.70 39.08
C GLU A 109 -22.71 18.12 38.13
N ALA A 110 -22.43 17.33 37.09
CA ALA A 110 -21.35 17.62 36.14
C ALA A 110 -21.64 18.94 35.39
N VAL A 111 -20.63 19.77 35.29
CA VAL A 111 -20.66 21.08 34.59
C VAL A 111 -19.58 21.07 33.52
N LEU A 112 -19.97 21.31 32.27
CA LEU A 112 -19.04 21.38 31.15
C LEU A 112 -18.12 22.60 31.28
N ASP A 113 -16.82 22.39 31.08
CA ASP A 113 -15.81 23.43 31.02
C ASP A 113 -15.45 23.79 29.57
N SER A 114 -15.19 22.77 28.77
CA SER A 114 -14.86 22.95 27.35
C SER A 114 -15.01 21.65 26.55
N VAL A 115 -15.01 21.79 25.22
CA VAL A 115 -15.07 20.66 24.29
C VAL A 115 -14.08 20.87 23.15
N GLY A 116 -13.50 19.79 22.66
CA GLY A 116 -12.61 19.82 21.50
C GLY A 116 -12.54 18.49 20.80
N LEU A 117 -12.17 18.54 19.53
CA LEU A 117 -11.88 17.37 18.72
C LEU A 117 -10.39 17.07 18.81
N VAL A 118 -10.05 15.85 19.18
CA VAL A 118 -8.69 15.30 19.16
C VAL A 118 -8.55 14.49 17.90
N LEU A 119 -7.54 14.79 17.11
CA LEU A 119 -7.17 14.08 15.89
C LEU A 119 -5.76 13.52 16.10
N GLY A 120 -5.64 12.22 16.33
CA GLY A 120 -4.35 11.55 16.46
C GLY A 120 -3.64 11.51 15.11
N TYR A 121 -2.38 11.98 15.05
CA TYR A 121 -1.59 11.79 13.85
C TYR A 121 -1.20 10.31 13.70
N ASP A 122 -1.14 9.84 12.43
CA ASP A 122 -0.64 8.48 12.12
C ASP A 122 0.72 8.50 11.41
N THR A 123 1.40 9.65 11.46
CA THR A 123 2.68 9.95 10.81
C THR A 123 2.64 10.14 9.30
N TYR A 124 1.55 9.76 8.62
CA TYR A 124 1.41 9.96 7.19
C TYR A 124 1.21 11.43 6.83
N TYR A 125 1.94 11.88 5.84
CA TYR A 125 1.70 13.12 5.12
C TYR A 125 2.15 12.99 3.67
N TYR A 126 1.59 13.80 2.81
CA TYR A 126 1.99 13.89 1.42
C TYR A 126 2.07 15.34 0.99
N ASN A 127 3.19 15.74 0.39
CA ASN A 127 3.57 17.08 -0.02
C ASN A 127 4.01 18.01 1.16
N ASP A 128 3.98 19.35 0.97
CA ASP A 128 4.65 20.34 1.83
C ASP A 128 3.88 20.62 3.13
N THR A 129 4.38 20.11 4.24
CA THR A 129 3.81 20.33 5.59
C THR A 129 4.23 21.64 6.24
N THR A 130 5.08 22.44 5.60
CA THR A 130 5.52 23.75 6.15
C THR A 130 4.51 24.86 5.88
N GLN A 131 3.57 24.63 4.97
CA GLN A 131 2.47 25.56 4.67
C GLN A 131 1.39 25.51 5.74
N VAL A 132 0.71 26.63 5.92
CA VAL A 132 -0.47 26.67 6.80
C VAL A 132 -1.60 25.90 6.13
N ALA A 133 -2.20 25.00 6.88
CA ALA A 133 -3.39 24.25 6.49
C ALA A 133 -4.58 24.68 7.36
N THR A 134 -5.78 24.51 6.85
CA THR A 134 -7.03 24.87 7.56
C THR A 134 -7.96 23.65 7.63
N LEU A 135 -8.44 23.33 8.81
CA LEU A 135 -9.49 22.35 9.03
C LEU A 135 -10.83 23.07 9.21
N ASN A 136 -11.72 22.95 8.24
CA ASN A 136 -13.11 23.38 8.34
C ASN A 136 -13.96 22.20 8.81
N ILE A 137 -14.43 22.23 10.04
CA ILE A 137 -15.23 21.18 10.65
C ILE A 137 -16.70 21.57 10.51
N HIS A 138 -17.51 20.71 9.87
CA HIS A 138 -18.94 20.93 9.71
C HIS A 138 -19.74 19.77 10.31
N LYS A 139 -20.97 20.03 10.72
CA LYS A 139 -21.92 19.00 11.14
C LYS A 139 -22.60 18.38 9.93
N LEU A 140 -22.75 17.07 9.94
CA LEU A 140 -23.56 16.39 8.94
C LEU A 140 -25.06 16.69 9.18
N THR A 141 -25.80 16.92 8.09
CA THR A 141 -27.27 17.10 8.13
C THR A 141 -28.00 15.78 7.95
N ASN A 142 -27.34 14.79 7.35
CA ASN A 142 -27.85 13.45 7.16
C ASN A 142 -26.92 12.45 7.84
N LYS A 143 -27.47 11.31 8.31
CA LYS A 143 -26.67 10.17 8.77
C LYS A 143 -25.86 9.64 7.59
N MET A 144 -24.62 9.23 7.83
CA MET A 144 -23.83 8.48 6.84
C MET A 144 -24.55 7.17 6.55
N SER A 145 -24.96 6.99 5.31
CA SER A 145 -25.61 5.76 4.83
C SER A 145 -25.28 5.59 3.36
N THR A 146 -25.21 4.34 2.95
CA THR A 146 -25.01 3.96 1.56
C THR A 146 -25.99 2.82 1.21
N ASP A 147 -26.42 2.77 -0.02
CA ASP A 147 -27.17 1.63 -0.55
C ASP A 147 -26.25 0.43 -0.83
N ASP A 148 -24.94 0.69 -0.96
CA ASP A 148 -23.86 -0.29 -1.09
C ASP A 148 -23.33 -0.74 0.26
N THR A 149 -22.44 -1.73 0.24
CA THR A 149 -21.76 -2.20 1.46
C THR A 149 -20.69 -1.23 1.94
N TYR A 150 -20.14 -0.42 1.03
CA TYR A 150 -18.97 0.43 1.26
C TYR A 150 -19.23 1.89 0.89
N PHE A 151 -18.45 2.78 1.51
CA PHE A 151 -18.32 4.16 1.06
C PHE A 151 -17.10 4.29 0.15
N TYR A 152 -17.22 5.16 -0.85
CA TYR A 152 -16.23 5.37 -1.88
C TYR A 152 -15.62 6.77 -1.80
N ASN A 153 -14.49 6.98 -2.47
CA ASN A 153 -13.85 8.29 -2.59
C ASN A 153 -14.75 9.35 -3.24
N THR A 154 -15.77 8.94 -3.96
CA THR A 154 -16.78 9.81 -4.60
C THR A 154 -18.05 9.99 -3.78
N THR A 155 -18.19 9.29 -2.64
CA THR A 155 -19.36 9.38 -1.79
C THR A 155 -19.41 10.75 -1.08
N GLU A 156 -20.59 11.37 -1.07
CA GLU A 156 -20.85 12.60 -0.37
C GLU A 156 -22.03 12.43 0.59
N THR A 157 -21.88 12.93 1.81
CA THR A 157 -22.98 13.06 2.78
C THR A 157 -23.25 14.54 3.03
N ALA A 158 -24.52 14.94 2.98
CA ALA A 158 -24.91 16.34 3.14
C ALA A 158 -24.52 16.90 4.53
N TYR A 159 -24.03 18.13 4.56
CA TYR A 159 -23.53 18.81 5.76
C TYR A 159 -23.97 20.28 5.81
N GLU A 160 -23.85 20.92 6.97
CA GLU A 160 -24.11 22.34 7.15
C GLU A 160 -23.05 23.17 6.41
N THR A 161 -23.44 24.11 5.56
CA THR A 161 -22.51 24.91 4.76
C THR A 161 -21.64 25.87 5.60
N THR A 162 -22.14 26.30 6.77
CA THR A 162 -21.37 27.11 7.71
C THR A 162 -20.54 26.17 8.59
N PRO A 163 -19.21 26.32 8.65
CA PRO A 163 -18.39 25.49 9.51
C PRO A 163 -18.73 25.71 10.98
N LEU A 164 -18.79 24.63 11.75
CA LEU A 164 -18.84 24.65 13.20
C LEU A 164 -17.59 25.32 13.77
N MET A 165 -16.44 25.02 13.17
CA MET A 165 -15.13 25.58 13.51
C MET A 165 -14.23 25.59 12.29
N SER A 166 -13.46 26.66 12.12
CA SER A 166 -12.31 26.74 11.20
C SER A 166 -11.05 26.91 12.03
N HIS A 167 -10.10 25.99 11.86
CA HIS A 167 -8.86 25.95 12.62
C HIS A 167 -7.67 25.94 11.68
N SER A 168 -6.89 27.02 11.67
CA SER A 168 -5.65 27.12 10.89
C SER A 168 -4.45 26.70 11.74
N TYR A 169 -3.58 25.86 11.16
CA TYR A 169 -2.42 25.30 11.84
C TYR A 169 -1.29 25.00 10.84
N VAL A 170 -0.09 24.79 11.34
CA VAL A 170 1.01 24.20 10.56
C VAL A 170 1.08 22.72 10.92
N PRO A 171 0.94 21.80 9.93
CA PRO A 171 0.94 20.38 10.20
C PRO A 171 2.21 19.89 10.90
N THR A 172 2.05 19.02 11.88
CA THR A 172 3.15 18.41 12.63
C THR A 172 2.93 16.90 12.76
N PRO A 173 2.98 16.14 11.65
CA PRO A 173 2.54 14.74 11.59
C PRO A 173 3.34 13.79 12.50
N ASN A 174 4.49 14.24 13.01
CA ASN A 174 5.32 13.47 13.95
C ASN A 174 4.95 13.70 15.44
N LYS A 175 3.91 14.51 15.71
CA LYS A 175 3.35 14.65 17.06
C LYS A 175 2.26 13.63 17.30
N ASP A 176 1.87 13.46 18.57
CA ASP A 176 0.84 12.48 18.95
C ASP A 176 -0.53 12.87 18.40
N SER A 177 -0.93 14.13 18.54
CA SER A 177 -2.27 14.59 18.11
C SER A 177 -2.36 16.10 17.89
N LEU A 178 -3.41 16.49 17.19
CA LEU A 178 -3.88 17.85 17.04
C LEU A 178 -5.17 18.03 17.86
N PHE A 179 -5.19 19.02 18.76
CA PHE A 179 -6.38 19.40 19.50
C PHE A 179 -7.05 20.62 18.86
N VAL A 180 -8.30 20.47 18.45
CA VAL A 180 -9.12 21.57 17.89
C VAL A 180 -10.24 21.91 18.87
N LYS A 181 -10.12 23.07 19.53
CA LYS A 181 -11.18 23.55 20.42
C LYS A 181 -12.44 23.88 19.64
N LEU A 182 -13.57 23.32 20.06
CA LEU A 182 -14.88 23.56 19.45
C LEU A 182 -15.69 24.62 20.23
N PRO A 183 -16.74 25.20 19.61
CA PRO A 183 -17.60 26.13 20.30
C PRO A 183 -18.26 25.53 21.55
N TYR A 184 -18.23 26.27 22.65
CA TYR A 184 -18.83 25.84 23.93
C TYR A 184 -20.30 25.43 23.78
N THR A 185 -21.09 26.22 23.03
CA THR A 185 -22.52 25.95 22.81
C THR A 185 -22.83 24.64 22.16
N PHE A 186 -21.93 24.17 21.23
CA PHE A 186 -22.03 22.85 20.61
C PHE A 186 -21.81 21.75 21.65
N GLY A 187 -20.76 21.90 22.46
CA GLY A 187 -20.45 20.92 23.52
C GLY A 187 -21.51 20.89 24.61
N GLU A 188 -22.01 22.06 25.02
CA GLU A 188 -23.00 22.20 26.07
C GLU A 188 -24.31 21.48 25.72
N GLU A 189 -24.78 21.61 24.48
CA GLU A 189 -26.01 20.93 24.02
C GLU A 189 -25.86 19.38 24.14
N LEU A 190 -24.81 18.81 23.59
CA LEU A 190 -24.57 17.37 23.65
C LEU A 190 -24.31 16.86 25.08
N PHE A 191 -23.49 17.60 25.85
CA PHE A 191 -23.16 17.25 27.22
C PHE A 191 -24.39 17.22 28.12
N ASN A 192 -25.22 18.25 28.03
CA ASN A 192 -26.45 18.31 28.81
C ASN A 192 -27.44 17.21 28.40
N ASP A 193 -27.57 16.93 27.09
CA ASP A 193 -28.46 15.87 26.61
C ASP A 193 -28.01 14.48 27.11
N ILE A 194 -26.70 14.23 27.26
CA ILE A 194 -26.19 13.00 27.86
C ILE A 194 -26.45 12.99 29.38
N ARG A 195 -26.06 14.06 30.08
CA ARG A 195 -26.25 14.19 31.52
C ARG A 195 -27.72 14.05 31.94
N ASP A 196 -28.62 14.66 31.18
CA ASP A 196 -30.06 14.69 31.45
C ASP A 196 -30.78 13.43 30.91
N ASN A 197 -30.04 12.41 30.44
CA ASN A 197 -30.53 11.15 29.87
C ASN A 197 -31.45 11.32 28.64
N ASN A 198 -31.26 12.37 27.85
CA ASN A 198 -31.92 12.53 26.55
C ASN A 198 -31.16 11.76 25.44
N ILE A 199 -29.84 11.49 25.65
CA ILE A 199 -29.00 10.62 24.84
C ILE A 199 -28.59 9.45 25.73
N THR A 200 -29.07 8.24 25.42
CA THR A 200 -28.86 7.03 26.22
C THR A 200 -28.32 5.85 25.42
N ASP A 201 -28.22 6.02 24.09
CA ASP A 201 -27.74 5.00 23.17
C ASP A 201 -27.25 5.65 21.87
N GLU A 202 -26.69 4.82 21.00
CA GLU A 202 -26.15 5.23 19.70
C GLU A 202 -27.18 5.93 18.81
N GLU A 203 -28.41 5.41 18.75
CA GLU A 203 -29.44 5.98 17.88
C GLU A 203 -29.85 7.39 18.34
N SER A 204 -30.04 7.60 19.65
CA SER A 204 -30.36 8.90 20.21
C SER A 204 -29.21 9.90 20.04
N LEU A 205 -27.94 9.44 20.12
CA LEU A 205 -26.78 10.26 19.80
C LEU A 205 -26.80 10.69 18.31
N TYR A 206 -27.07 9.77 17.37
CA TYR A 206 -27.11 10.09 15.94
C TYR A 206 -28.28 10.98 15.54
N GLN A 207 -29.37 11.01 16.30
CA GLN A 207 -30.43 11.99 16.08
C GLN A 207 -29.95 13.41 16.39
N LYS A 208 -29.03 13.58 17.33
CA LYS A 208 -28.45 14.87 17.74
C LYS A 208 -27.19 15.23 16.95
N LEU A 209 -26.27 14.30 16.81
CA LEU A 209 -25.02 14.46 16.08
C LEU A 209 -24.89 13.34 15.04
N LYS A 210 -25.27 13.64 13.79
CA LYS A 210 -25.22 12.66 12.69
C LYS A 210 -23.81 12.32 12.23
N GLY A 211 -22.86 13.13 12.63
CA GLY A 211 -21.44 13.03 12.31
C GLY A 211 -20.81 14.38 12.01
N LEU A 212 -19.55 14.34 11.68
CA LEU A 212 -18.75 15.51 11.28
C LEU A 212 -18.08 15.25 9.93
N ILE A 213 -17.83 16.32 9.19
CA ILE A 213 -16.89 16.33 8.08
C ILE A 213 -15.78 17.33 8.37
N ILE A 214 -14.55 16.96 8.03
CA ILE A 214 -13.38 17.82 8.08
C ILE A 214 -12.91 18.05 6.65
N GLN A 215 -12.87 19.32 6.23
CA GLN A 215 -12.45 19.74 4.89
C GLN A 215 -11.30 20.73 4.97
N PRO A 216 -10.38 20.74 3.98
CA PRO A 216 -9.42 21.84 3.84
C PRO A 216 -10.10 23.14 3.41
N SER A 217 -9.40 24.26 3.50
CA SER A 217 -9.83 25.50 2.86
C SER A 217 -9.63 25.42 1.35
N THR A 218 -10.49 26.13 0.60
CA THR A 218 -10.30 26.29 -0.86
C THR A 218 -8.96 26.94 -1.23
N ASP A 219 -8.40 27.75 -0.33
CA ASP A 219 -7.15 28.49 -0.53
C ASP A 219 -5.92 27.70 -0.09
N ASP A 220 -6.09 26.54 0.55
CA ASP A 220 -4.98 25.69 0.99
C ASP A 220 -4.24 25.13 -0.23
N ASN A 221 -2.90 25.13 -0.13
CA ASN A 221 -1.99 24.50 -1.08
C ASN A 221 -0.73 24.06 -0.36
N GLY A 222 -0.81 22.98 0.39
CA GLY A 222 0.28 22.48 1.21
C GLY A 222 0.38 20.97 1.14
N SER A 223 -0.27 20.29 2.05
CA SER A 223 -0.19 18.83 2.19
C SER A 223 -1.54 18.19 2.49
N ILE A 224 -1.62 16.88 2.25
CA ILE A 224 -2.66 16.02 2.81
C ILE A 224 -2.06 15.29 4.01
N ILE A 225 -2.78 15.31 5.13
CA ILE A 225 -2.36 14.75 6.41
C ILE A 225 -3.22 13.54 6.75
N GLY A 226 -2.56 12.48 7.22
CA GLY A 226 -3.21 11.30 7.77
C GLY A 226 -3.49 11.46 9.26
N PHE A 227 -4.72 11.13 9.65
CA PHE A 227 -5.11 11.01 11.05
C PHE A 227 -5.59 9.59 11.34
N SER A 228 -5.28 9.11 12.52
CA SER A 228 -5.62 7.78 12.99
C SER A 228 -7.14 7.55 13.06
N THR A 229 -7.58 6.38 12.64
CA THR A 229 -8.97 5.92 12.77
C THR A 229 -9.21 5.11 14.05
N ALA A 230 -8.18 4.91 14.86
CA ALA A 230 -8.30 4.22 16.14
C ALA A 230 -9.09 5.08 17.14
N SER A 231 -10.04 4.46 17.82
CA SER A 231 -10.98 5.12 18.74
C SER A 231 -10.31 5.81 19.93
N GLU A 232 -9.12 5.35 20.32
CA GLU A 232 -8.30 5.93 21.36
C GLU A 232 -7.48 7.15 20.92
N ASN A 233 -7.38 7.39 19.61
CA ASN A 233 -6.56 8.46 19.04
C ASN A 233 -7.42 9.60 18.45
N THR A 234 -8.63 9.29 17.97
CA THR A 234 -9.53 10.26 17.35
C THR A 234 -10.88 10.24 18.04
N TYR A 235 -11.18 11.33 18.72
CA TYR A 235 -12.38 11.44 19.56
C TYR A 235 -12.75 12.89 19.84
N LEU A 236 -14.01 13.10 20.20
CA LEU A 236 -14.54 14.35 20.76
C LEU A 236 -14.40 14.28 22.28
N ARG A 237 -13.66 15.20 22.89
CA ARG A 237 -13.40 15.26 24.34
C ARG A 237 -14.13 16.41 24.97
N PHE A 238 -14.89 16.09 26.01
CA PHE A 238 -15.51 17.03 26.93
C PHE A 238 -14.67 17.09 28.20
N PHE A 239 -14.27 18.30 28.59
CA PHE A 239 -13.67 18.58 29.89
C PHE A 239 -14.77 19.11 30.78
N TYR A 240 -14.94 18.55 31.96
CA TYR A 240 -16.00 18.93 32.88
C TYR A 240 -15.55 18.82 34.32
N THR A 241 -16.26 19.49 35.19
CA THR A 241 -16.01 19.56 36.63
C THR A 241 -17.23 19.04 37.38
N ILE A 242 -17.01 18.29 38.45
CA ILE A 242 -18.06 18.00 39.43
C ILE A 242 -17.75 18.86 40.65
N PRO A 243 -18.62 19.83 40.97
CA PRO A 243 -18.47 20.69 42.15
C PRO A 243 -18.52 19.86 43.45
N ASP A 244 -17.59 20.09 44.38
CA ASP A 244 -17.62 19.56 45.74
C ASP A 244 -17.44 20.73 46.74
N GLU A 245 -17.85 20.51 47.99
CA GLU A 245 -17.80 21.55 49.02
C GLU A 245 -16.37 21.98 49.39
N LEU A 246 -15.39 21.11 49.16
CA LEU A 246 -14.00 21.36 49.54
C LEU A 246 -13.09 21.62 48.33
N GLU A 247 -13.22 20.86 47.28
CA GLU A 247 -12.38 20.95 46.09
C GLU A 247 -13.13 20.34 44.89
N SER A 248 -13.19 21.08 43.78
CA SER A 248 -13.79 20.57 42.55
C SER A 248 -12.83 19.60 41.83
N GLU A 249 -13.37 18.49 41.37
CA GLU A 249 -12.60 17.51 40.60
C GLU A 249 -12.84 17.68 39.11
N GLU A 250 -11.75 17.65 38.32
CA GLU A 250 -11.76 17.76 36.87
C GLU A 250 -11.80 16.36 36.24
N TYR A 251 -12.65 16.19 35.23
CA TYR A 251 -12.85 14.94 34.52
C TYR A 251 -12.87 15.13 33.01
N THR A 252 -12.76 14.02 32.28
CA THR A 252 -12.96 14.00 30.83
C THR A 252 -13.97 12.95 30.44
N TYR A 253 -14.72 13.25 29.36
CA TYR A 253 -15.64 12.30 28.74
C TYR A 253 -15.42 12.32 27.24
N ASP A 254 -15.20 11.13 26.64
CA ASP A 254 -14.83 10.98 25.24
C ASP A 254 -15.91 10.27 24.44
N ILE A 255 -16.20 10.81 23.25
CA ILE A 255 -17.02 10.16 22.22
C ILE A 255 -16.08 9.88 21.04
N SER A 256 -15.79 8.62 20.80
CA SER A 256 -14.77 8.16 19.87
C SER A 256 -15.30 8.03 18.44
N ILE A 257 -14.38 8.05 17.46
CA ILE A 257 -14.71 7.70 16.08
C ILE A 257 -15.24 6.27 15.99
N SER A 258 -16.28 6.04 15.20
CA SER A 258 -16.94 4.72 15.05
C SER A 258 -17.07 4.28 13.60
N SER A 259 -17.32 5.19 12.67
CA SER A 259 -17.42 4.94 11.24
C SER A 259 -16.87 6.14 10.48
N TYR A 260 -16.25 5.91 9.33
CA TYR A 260 -15.60 6.96 8.57
C TYR A 260 -15.41 6.56 7.10
N TYR A 261 -15.16 7.55 6.27
CA TYR A 261 -14.63 7.41 4.91
C TYR A 261 -13.97 8.70 4.46
N ASN A 262 -13.14 8.61 3.42
CA ASN A 262 -12.52 9.76 2.78
C ASN A 262 -13.21 10.04 1.44
N ASN A 263 -13.57 11.30 1.20
CA ASN A 263 -13.95 11.80 -0.12
C ASN A 263 -12.72 12.47 -0.72
N ILE A 264 -12.28 11.96 -1.89
CA ILE A 264 -11.02 12.38 -2.50
C ILE A 264 -11.27 12.64 -3.98
N ASP A 265 -10.94 13.83 -4.41
CA ASP A 265 -11.09 14.26 -5.80
C ASP A 265 -9.85 14.96 -6.34
N SER A 266 -9.76 15.08 -7.66
CA SER A 266 -8.74 15.87 -8.34
C SER A 266 -9.33 16.72 -9.45
N ASP A 267 -8.87 17.97 -9.54
CA ASP A 267 -9.13 18.85 -10.68
C ASP A 267 -7.92 18.80 -11.61
N VAL A 268 -8.08 18.11 -12.72
CA VAL A 268 -7.03 17.86 -13.73
C VAL A 268 -7.20 18.75 -14.98
N ALA A 269 -7.96 19.84 -14.88
CA ALA A 269 -8.20 20.75 -16.00
C ALA A 269 -6.89 21.25 -16.65
N GLY A 270 -6.78 21.10 -17.95
CA GLY A 270 -5.59 21.47 -18.74
C GLY A 270 -4.44 20.46 -18.69
N LEU A 271 -4.56 19.33 -18.01
CA LEU A 271 -3.59 18.24 -17.99
C LEU A 271 -4.00 17.11 -18.96
N PRO A 272 -3.08 16.23 -19.37
CA PRO A 272 -3.43 15.08 -20.22
C PRO A 272 -4.51 14.17 -19.61
N LEU A 273 -4.58 14.07 -18.29
CA LEU A 273 -5.57 13.30 -17.55
C LEU A 273 -7.01 13.79 -17.72
N GLU A 274 -7.24 15.03 -18.16
CA GLU A 274 -8.58 15.57 -18.49
C GLU A 274 -9.27 14.76 -19.62
N ALA A 275 -8.49 14.06 -20.43
CA ALA A 275 -9.02 13.21 -21.50
C ALA A 275 -9.73 11.95 -20.97
N ILE A 276 -9.45 11.53 -19.74
CA ILE A 276 -10.03 10.33 -19.13
C ILE A 276 -11.41 10.70 -18.55
N THR A 277 -12.46 10.39 -19.29
CA THR A 277 -13.85 10.76 -18.96
C THR A 277 -14.61 9.69 -18.18
N ASP A 278 -14.19 8.44 -18.30
CA ASP A 278 -14.81 7.26 -17.69
C ASP A 278 -13.78 6.12 -17.57
N GLN A 279 -14.15 5.05 -16.87
CA GLN A 279 -13.29 3.90 -16.60
C GLN A 279 -12.85 3.15 -17.88
N GLU A 280 -13.70 3.12 -18.90
CA GLU A 280 -13.38 2.40 -20.14
C GLU A 280 -12.36 3.14 -21.02
N TYR A 281 -12.13 4.44 -20.76
CA TYR A 281 -11.18 5.23 -21.54
C TYR A 281 -9.73 5.01 -21.05
N ASN A 282 -8.84 4.73 -22.01
CA ASN A 282 -7.40 4.55 -21.77
C ASN A 282 -6.61 5.67 -22.44
N LEU A 283 -5.92 6.49 -21.63
CA LEU A 283 -4.98 7.49 -22.13
C LEU A 283 -3.63 6.81 -22.44
N SER A 284 -3.31 6.64 -23.73
CA SER A 284 -2.03 6.05 -24.13
C SER A 284 -0.85 6.90 -23.69
N SER A 285 0.27 6.26 -23.25
CA SER A 285 1.52 6.95 -22.92
C SER A 285 2.04 7.81 -24.08
N THR A 286 1.81 7.40 -25.31
CA THR A 286 2.16 8.18 -26.51
C THR A 286 1.43 9.55 -26.56
N ALA A 287 0.22 9.64 -26.02
CA ALA A 287 -0.54 10.89 -25.95
C ALA A 287 -0.16 11.76 -24.72
N SER A 288 0.60 11.21 -23.79
CA SER A 288 1.08 11.85 -22.56
C SER A 288 2.60 11.95 -22.48
N ASP A 289 3.26 12.16 -23.60
CA ASP A 289 4.72 12.38 -23.71
C ASP A 289 5.57 11.20 -23.18
N GLY A 290 5.12 9.96 -23.41
CA GLY A 290 5.82 8.74 -23.02
C GLY A 290 5.72 8.41 -21.55
N ILE A 291 4.68 8.92 -20.84
CA ILE A 291 4.46 8.62 -19.40
C ILE A 291 3.08 8.02 -19.17
N SER A 292 2.97 7.30 -18.09
CA SER A 292 1.70 6.84 -17.51
C SER A 292 1.62 7.21 -16.03
N TYR A 293 0.41 7.36 -15.55
CA TYR A 293 0.12 7.88 -14.22
C TYR A 293 -0.50 6.82 -13.33
N ASN A 294 -0.10 6.82 -12.07
CA ASN A 294 -0.71 6.05 -11.02
C ASN A 294 -0.88 6.95 -9.79
N GLN A 295 -2.09 7.03 -9.23
CA GLN A 295 -2.34 7.79 -8.02
C GLN A 295 -3.34 7.08 -7.12
N ALA A 296 -2.88 6.77 -5.93
CA ALA A 296 -3.69 6.27 -4.84
C ALA A 296 -4.77 7.30 -4.45
N GLY A 297 -5.83 6.84 -3.78
CA GLY A 297 -6.91 7.69 -3.30
C GLY A 297 -7.88 8.18 -4.37
N ILE A 298 -7.40 8.48 -5.58
CA ILE A 298 -8.22 9.00 -6.70
C ILE A 298 -8.61 7.90 -7.67
N GLY A 299 -7.73 6.89 -7.85
CA GLY A 299 -8.00 5.74 -8.69
C GLY A 299 -7.35 5.77 -10.08
N TYR A 300 -6.38 6.66 -10.35
CA TYR A 300 -5.56 6.54 -11.55
C TYR A 300 -4.60 5.36 -11.42
N VAL A 301 -4.55 4.50 -12.45
CA VAL A 301 -3.68 3.33 -12.50
C VAL A 301 -3.05 3.17 -13.88
N THR A 302 -1.84 2.61 -13.90
CA THR A 302 -1.14 2.28 -15.14
C THR A 302 -1.57 0.92 -15.63
N LYS A 303 -2.13 0.86 -16.84
CA LYS A 303 -2.46 -0.35 -17.59
C LYS A 303 -1.28 -0.72 -18.48
N ILE A 304 -0.96 -2.01 -18.53
CA ILE A 304 0.19 -2.57 -19.25
C ILE A 304 -0.27 -3.69 -20.18
N GLU A 305 0.12 -3.60 -21.43
CA GLU A 305 -0.18 -4.56 -22.47
C GLU A 305 1.11 -5.00 -23.19
N PHE A 306 1.11 -6.26 -23.67
CA PHE A 306 2.24 -6.87 -24.39
C PHE A 306 1.83 -7.30 -25.81
N PRO A 307 1.62 -6.39 -26.77
CA PRO A 307 1.05 -6.71 -28.08
C PRO A 307 1.88 -7.69 -28.91
N SER A 308 3.19 -7.73 -28.69
CA SER A 308 4.10 -8.61 -29.44
C SER A 308 4.44 -9.92 -28.71
N LEU A 309 3.76 -10.23 -27.60
CA LEU A 309 4.10 -11.39 -26.75
C LEU A 309 4.04 -12.72 -27.53
N LYS A 310 3.01 -12.89 -28.37
CA LYS A 310 2.83 -14.14 -29.17
C LYS A 310 3.90 -14.34 -30.25
N ASN A 311 4.72 -13.31 -30.57
CA ASN A 311 5.85 -13.45 -31.49
C ASN A 311 6.94 -14.41 -30.94
N ILE A 312 6.86 -14.80 -29.65
CA ILE A 312 7.74 -15.84 -29.09
C ILE A 312 7.62 -17.16 -29.86
N TYR A 313 6.44 -17.45 -30.42
CA TYR A 313 6.20 -18.65 -31.23
C TYR A 313 6.86 -18.61 -32.62
N ASP A 314 7.28 -17.42 -33.10
CA ASP A 314 8.10 -17.30 -34.31
C ASP A 314 9.53 -17.81 -34.10
N ILE A 315 9.99 -17.86 -32.83
CA ILE A 315 11.30 -18.36 -32.45
C ILE A 315 11.25 -19.88 -32.35
N SER A 316 10.27 -20.43 -31.66
CA SER A 316 9.97 -21.86 -31.57
C SER A 316 8.55 -22.07 -31.04
N THR A 317 7.85 -23.01 -31.64
CA THR A 317 6.53 -23.48 -31.14
C THR A 317 6.66 -24.51 -30.03
N GLU A 318 7.85 -25.06 -29.83
CA GLU A 318 8.17 -26.08 -28.80
C GLU A 318 9.18 -25.49 -27.83
N GLY A 319 8.69 -24.86 -26.76
CA GLY A 319 9.53 -24.26 -25.74
C GLY A 319 8.76 -24.03 -24.44
N THR A 320 9.48 -23.68 -23.41
CA THR A 320 8.92 -23.41 -22.08
C THR A 320 9.48 -22.09 -21.55
N ILE A 321 8.62 -21.26 -20.97
CA ILE A 321 9.04 -20.08 -20.25
C ILE A 321 9.64 -20.54 -18.92
N LEU A 322 10.86 -20.13 -18.64
CA LEU A 322 11.54 -20.39 -17.37
C LEU A 322 11.40 -19.24 -16.41
N ASP A 323 11.32 -18.01 -16.95
CA ASP A 323 11.18 -16.78 -16.18
C ASP A 323 10.63 -15.65 -17.06
N ALA A 324 9.90 -14.72 -16.47
CA ALA A 324 9.44 -13.50 -17.13
C ALA A 324 9.41 -12.34 -16.12
N ILE A 325 10.25 -11.33 -16.36
CA ILE A 325 10.40 -10.18 -15.48
C ILE A 325 10.09 -8.90 -16.27
N LEU A 326 9.18 -8.11 -15.74
CA LEU A 326 8.89 -6.76 -16.23
C LEU A 326 9.70 -5.76 -15.40
N TYR A 327 10.53 -4.98 -16.08
CA TYR A 327 11.25 -3.85 -15.51
C TYR A 327 10.55 -2.56 -15.89
N ILE A 328 10.34 -1.66 -14.91
CA ILE A 328 9.67 -0.37 -15.15
C ILE A 328 10.47 0.75 -14.48
N GLU A 329 10.86 1.73 -15.27
CA GLU A 329 11.53 2.93 -14.76
C GLU A 329 10.49 3.96 -14.29
N PRO A 330 10.49 4.35 -12.97
CA PRO A 330 9.71 5.49 -12.52
C PRO A 330 10.35 6.80 -13.03
N ASN A 331 9.51 7.80 -13.30
CA ASN A 331 9.99 9.15 -13.59
C ASN A 331 10.46 9.82 -12.29
N THR A 332 11.72 9.64 -11.95
CA THR A 332 12.29 10.15 -10.68
C THR A 332 12.29 11.68 -10.59
N ALA A 333 12.17 12.42 -11.72
CA ALA A 333 12.08 13.88 -11.71
C ALA A 333 10.76 14.39 -11.13
N SER A 334 9.70 13.57 -11.15
CA SER A 334 8.37 13.89 -10.59
C SER A 334 8.21 13.49 -9.11
N HIS A 335 9.29 13.08 -8.46
CA HIS A 335 9.30 12.60 -7.07
C HIS A 335 10.32 13.35 -6.22
N SER A 336 10.06 13.41 -4.91
CA SER A 336 10.91 14.07 -3.94
C SER A 336 10.74 13.42 -2.56
N ASP A 337 11.49 13.89 -1.56
CA ASP A 337 11.36 13.42 -0.18
C ASP A 337 9.95 13.64 0.41
N ILE A 338 9.23 14.67 -0.07
CA ILE A 338 7.84 14.95 0.35
C ILE A 338 6.79 14.29 -0.55
N GLN A 339 7.20 13.71 -1.65
CA GLN A 339 6.40 12.93 -2.60
C GLN A 339 7.16 11.65 -2.95
N PRO A 340 7.32 10.71 -1.99
CA PRO A 340 8.14 9.53 -2.16
C PRO A 340 7.51 8.53 -3.14
N LEU A 341 8.36 7.74 -3.80
CA LEU A 341 7.94 6.56 -4.54
C LEU A 341 7.45 5.49 -3.57
N SER A 342 6.39 4.77 -3.93
CA SER A 342 5.97 3.57 -3.22
C SER A 342 7.04 2.47 -3.36
N GLU A 343 7.38 1.79 -2.28
CA GLU A 343 8.37 0.71 -2.30
C GLU A 343 7.83 -0.56 -2.96
N GLU A 344 6.52 -0.74 -2.93
CA GLU A 344 5.83 -1.94 -3.38
C GLU A 344 4.59 -1.60 -4.20
N LEU A 345 4.37 -2.38 -5.27
CA LEU A 345 3.21 -2.31 -6.15
C LEU A 345 2.50 -3.66 -6.18
N LEU A 346 1.18 -3.63 -6.12
CA LEU A 346 0.32 -4.80 -6.34
C LEU A 346 -0.02 -4.92 -7.82
N LEU A 347 -0.14 -6.16 -8.28
CA LEU A 347 -0.49 -6.48 -9.66
C LEU A 347 -1.89 -7.10 -9.70
N TYR A 348 -2.71 -6.57 -10.59
CA TYR A 348 -4.04 -7.12 -10.90
C TYR A 348 -4.20 -7.27 -12.40
N THR A 349 -5.11 -8.14 -12.79
CA THR A 349 -5.65 -8.18 -14.16
C THR A 349 -6.95 -7.39 -14.22
N ILE A 350 -7.19 -6.80 -15.37
CA ILE A 350 -8.46 -6.16 -15.74
C ILE A 350 -8.97 -6.80 -17.02
N ASP A 351 -10.29 -6.76 -17.18
CA ASP A 351 -10.94 -7.21 -18.39
C ASP A 351 -11.01 -6.10 -19.47
N GLN A 352 -11.71 -6.39 -20.56
CA GLN A 352 -11.90 -5.46 -21.69
C GLN A 352 -12.65 -4.17 -21.34
N ASN A 353 -13.42 -4.15 -20.25
CA ASN A 353 -14.14 -2.96 -19.75
C ASN A 353 -13.33 -2.21 -18.69
N ASN A 354 -12.08 -2.61 -18.46
CA ASN A 354 -11.23 -2.16 -17.37
C ASN A 354 -11.77 -2.50 -15.97
N ASP A 355 -12.65 -3.51 -15.85
CA ASP A 355 -13.11 -3.99 -14.57
C ASP A 355 -12.05 -4.89 -13.91
N LEU A 356 -11.87 -4.69 -12.60
CA LEU A 356 -10.90 -5.45 -11.83
C LEU A 356 -11.27 -6.94 -11.81
N ALA A 357 -10.40 -7.80 -12.33
CA ALA A 357 -10.64 -9.22 -12.45
C ALA A 357 -10.01 -10.01 -11.29
N SER A 358 -8.68 -10.08 -11.21
CA SER A 358 -8.00 -10.86 -10.19
C SER A 358 -6.65 -10.26 -9.82
N GLN A 359 -6.23 -10.49 -8.58
CA GLN A 359 -4.86 -10.21 -8.15
C GLN A 359 -3.93 -11.30 -8.66
N ILE A 360 -2.75 -10.92 -9.16
CA ILE A 360 -1.75 -11.89 -9.59
C ILE A 360 -1.13 -12.56 -8.36
N THR A 361 -1.19 -13.88 -8.34
CA THR A 361 -0.58 -14.70 -7.29
C THR A 361 0.30 -15.77 -7.94
N ASN A 362 1.43 -16.07 -7.33
CA ASN A 362 2.15 -17.30 -7.62
C ASN A 362 1.56 -18.46 -6.77
N THR A 363 2.17 -19.63 -6.74
CA THR A 363 1.64 -20.83 -6.07
C THR A 363 1.17 -20.61 -4.62
N THR A 364 1.67 -19.61 -3.90
CA THR A 364 1.40 -19.40 -2.47
C THR A 364 1.23 -17.94 -2.07
N ASP A 365 1.82 -17.01 -2.81
CA ASP A 365 1.94 -15.61 -2.39
C ASP A 365 1.41 -14.65 -3.46
N VAL A 366 1.00 -13.48 -3.01
CA VAL A 366 0.69 -12.35 -3.90
C VAL A 366 1.97 -11.90 -4.59
N VAL A 367 1.90 -11.72 -5.91
CA VAL A 367 3.01 -11.16 -6.68
C VAL A 367 3.04 -9.64 -6.50
N THR A 368 4.21 -9.12 -6.17
CA THR A 368 4.43 -7.68 -5.99
C THR A 368 5.59 -7.19 -6.84
N GLY A 369 5.49 -5.94 -7.27
CA GLY A 369 6.58 -5.21 -7.90
C GLY A 369 7.38 -4.45 -6.85
N LEU A 370 8.68 -4.72 -6.75
CA LEU A 370 9.54 -4.09 -5.75
C LEU A 370 10.42 -3.00 -6.38
N LEU A 371 10.49 -1.85 -5.70
CA LEU A 371 11.40 -0.77 -6.08
C LEU A 371 12.83 -1.16 -5.68
N THR A 372 13.71 -1.26 -6.66
CA THR A 372 15.13 -1.58 -6.46
C THR A 372 16.00 -0.42 -6.94
N SER A 373 17.21 -0.32 -6.40
CA SER A 373 18.22 0.62 -6.88
C SER A 373 19.27 -0.16 -7.66
N GLU A 374 19.37 0.05 -8.96
CA GLU A 374 20.40 -0.57 -9.79
C GLU A 374 21.77 0.09 -9.57
N ASP A 375 21.77 1.43 -9.42
CA ASP A 375 22.98 2.20 -9.11
C ASP A 375 22.66 3.29 -8.10
N ALA A 376 23.15 3.12 -6.86
CA ALA A 376 22.93 4.07 -5.79
C ALA A 376 23.64 5.43 -6.02
N GLU A 377 24.72 5.45 -6.82
CA GLU A 377 25.48 6.68 -7.11
C GLU A 377 24.69 7.59 -8.07
N PHE A 378 23.91 7.02 -8.99
CA PHE A 378 23.11 7.74 -9.97
C PHE A 378 21.63 7.83 -9.62
N ASN A 379 21.20 7.35 -8.44
CA ASN A 379 19.79 7.27 -8.03
C ASN A 379 18.91 6.53 -9.07
N ASP A 380 19.47 5.52 -9.69
CA ASP A 380 18.83 4.73 -10.73
C ASP A 380 17.88 3.74 -10.08
N LYS A 381 16.59 4.07 -10.08
CA LYS A 381 15.52 3.27 -9.47
C LYS A 381 14.73 2.55 -10.55
N ILE A 382 14.38 1.30 -10.29
CA ILE A 382 13.58 0.49 -11.18
C ILE A 382 12.65 -0.43 -10.38
N TYR A 383 11.42 -0.60 -10.86
CA TYR A 383 10.53 -1.63 -10.35
C TYR A 383 10.82 -2.94 -11.07
N THR A 384 11.02 -3.99 -10.29
CA THR A 384 11.23 -5.36 -10.78
C THR A 384 10.00 -6.18 -10.44
N ILE A 385 9.33 -6.73 -11.46
CA ILE A 385 8.01 -7.32 -11.33
C ILE A 385 8.02 -8.69 -11.99
N PRO A 386 7.93 -9.82 -11.24
CA PRO A 386 7.80 -11.14 -11.82
C PRO A 386 6.39 -11.30 -12.42
N VAL A 387 6.32 -11.57 -13.74
CA VAL A 387 5.06 -11.67 -14.48
C VAL A 387 4.89 -13.01 -15.20
N ILE A 388 5.63 -14.02 -14.78
CA ILE A 388 5.67 -15.33 -15.45
C ILE A 388 4.28 -15.96 -15.57
N ASP A 389 3.48 -15.94 -14.49
CA ASP A 389 2.16 -16.57 -14.48
C ASP A 389 1.19 -15.87 -15.44
N PHE A 390 1.25 -14.52 -15.51
CA PHE A 390 0.45 -13.75 -16.46
C PHE A 390 0.88 -14.01 -17.91
N VAL A 391 2.19 -14.01 -18.18
CA VAL A 391 2.76 -14.28 -19.50
C VAL A 391 2.37 -15.68 -19.98
N ASP A 392 2.49 -16.68 -19.11
CA ASP A 392 2.13 -18.07 -19.41
C ASP A 392 0.61 -18.20 -19.68
N GLN A 393 -0.23 -17.54 -18.88
CA GLN A 393 -1.67 -17.48 -19.12
C GLN A 393 -1.97 -16.90 -20.51
N LYS A 394 -1.40 -15.71 -20.84
CA LYS A 394 -1.61 -15.02 -22.11
C LYS A 394 -1.17 -15.83 -23.33
N LEU A 395 -0.11 -16.57 -23.22
CA LEU A 395 0.39 -17.43 -24.29
C LEU A 395 -0.47 -18.67 -24.50
N ASN A 396 -1.08 -19.20 -23.44
CA ASN A 396 -1.96 -20.37 -23.50
C ASN A 396 -3.41 -20.02 -23.89
N GLU A 397 -3.78 -18.76 -23.99
CA GLU A 397 -5.10 -18.33 -24.44
C GLU A 397 -5.34 -18.69 -25.90
N THR A 398 -6.43 -19.45 -26.14
CA THR A 398 -6.85 -19.84 -27.49
C THR A 398 -7.55 -18.71 -28.23
N THR A 399 -8.11 -17.74 -27.52
CA THR A 399 -8.74 -16.52 -28.04
C THR A 399 -7.98 -15.33 -27.46
N ASP A 400 -7.68 -14.34 -28.27
CA ASP A 400 -7.10 -13.09 -27.77
C ASP A 400 -8.13 -12.40 -26.87
N THR A 401 -7.85 -12.37 -25.58
CA THR A 401 -8.59 -11.57 -24.63
C THR A 401 -7.90 -10.21 -24.50
N GLU A 402 -8.68 -9.16 -24.30
CA GLU A 402 -8.15 -7.81 -24.08
C GLU A 402 -7.72 -7.59 -22.62
N ASP A 403 -7.56 -8.69 -21.85
CA ASP A 403 -7.10 -8.62 -20.47
C ASP A 403 -5.69 -8.03 -20.40
N ALA A 404 -5.51 -7.10 -19.48
CA ALA A 404 -4.24 -6.41 -19.27
C ALA A 404 -3.82 -6.45 -17.80
N LEU A 405 -2.55 -6.12 -17.56
CA LEU A 405 -2.06 -5.89 -16.21
C LEU A 405 -2.31 -4.44 -15.79
N ILE A 406 -2.60 -4.24 -14.51
CA ILE A 406 -2.53 -2.93 -13.87
C ILE A 406 -1.63 -2.96 -12.65
N LEU A 407 -1.03 -1.81 -12.37
CA LEU A 407 -0.22 -1.58 -11.19
C LEU A 407 -0.97 -0.68 -10.21
N ILE A 408 -1.06 -1.11 -8.96
CA ILE A 408 -1.73 -0.38 -7.88
C ILE A 408 -0.76 -0.26 -6.70
N SER A 409 -0.65 0.91 -6.08
CA SER A 409 0.11 1.05 -4.82
C SER A 409 -0.50 0.19 -3.73
N SER A 410 0.30 -0.39 -2.82
CA SER A 410 -0.16 -1.30 -1.77
C SER A 410 -1.24 -0.68 -0.87
N ASP A 411 -1.12 0.61 -0.57
CA ASP A 411 -2.06 1.35 0.29
C ASP A 411 -2.96 2.31 -0.51
N TYR A 412 -3.47 1.86 -1.66
CA TYR A 412 -4.16 2.69 -2.65
C TYR A 412 -5.41 3.42 -2.12
N ASN A 413 -6.08 2.90 -1.09
CA ASN A 413 -7.27 3.50 -0.49
C ASN A 413 -6.97 4.31 0.78
N SER A 414 -5.73 4.31 1.22
CA SER A 414 -5.29 4.94 2.48
C SER A 414 -4.19 5.97 2.29
N THR A 415 -3.77 6.23 1.06
CA THR A 415 -2.73 7.19 0.70
C THR A 415 -3.14 8.01 -0.53
N ILE A 416 -2.33 9.04 -0.84
CA ILE A 416 -2.47 9.88 -2.05
C ILE A 416 -1.22 9.78 -2.92
N ASN A 417 -0.40 8.79 -2.66
CA ASN A 417 0.89 8.66 -3.33
C ASN A 417 0.71 8.55 -4.85
N LYS A 418 1.45 9.35 -5.59
CA LYS A 418 1.52 9.24 -7.05
C LYS A 418 2.78 8.47 -7.46
N ILE A 419 2.70 7.82 -8.61
CA ILE A 419 3.85 7.28 -9.32
C ILE A 419 3.65 7.58 -10.80
N ILE A 420 4.68 8.15 -11.42
CA ILE A 420 4.71 8.36 -12.86
C ILE A 420 5.74 7.40 -13.43
N PHE A 421 5.35 6.64 -14.46
CA PHE A 421 6.22 5.68 -15.11
C PHE A 421 6.62 6.19 -16.49
N ASN A 422 7.87 5.97 -16.86
CA ASN A 422 8.37 6.18 -18.22
C ASN A 422 8.08 4.92 -19.06
N ASP A 423 7.53 5.08 -20.25
CA ASP A 423 7.40 3.98 -21.20
C ASP A 423 8.77 3.54 -21.76
N SER A 424 8.76 2.55 -22.65
CA SER A 424 10.01 1.97 -23.18
C SER A 424 10.86 2.99 -23.97
N GLU A 425 10.25 3.92 -24.69
CA GLU A 425 10.99 4.92 -25.48
C GLU A 425 11.58 6.00 -24.58
N ARG A 426 10.78 6.55 -23.67
CA ARG A 426 11.20 7.60 -22.75
C ARG A 426 12.26 7.11 -21.76
N SER A 427 12.18 5.84 -21.32
CA SER A 427 13.15 5.21 -20.41
C SER A 427 14.45 4.77 -21.09
N ASN A 428 14.66 5.05 -22.38
CA ASN A 428 15.77 4.49 -23.18
C ASN A 428 15.85 2.96 -23.06
N TYR A 429 14.69 2.30 -23.14
CA TYR A 429 14.53 0.83 -23.09
C TYR A 429 14.89 0.18 -21.73
N LYS A 430 14.94 0.94 -20.64
CA LYS A 430 14.99 0.36 -19.29
C LYS A 430 13.64 -0.26 -18.92
N THR A 431 12.53 0.37 -19.31
CA THR A 431 11.20 -0.23 -19.23
C THR A 431 11.06 -1.30 -20.30
N LYS A 432 11.04 -2.56 -19.91
CA LYS A 432 11.02 -3.72 -20.81
C LYS A 432 10.53 -5.00 -20.13
N LEU A 433 10.01 -5.93 -20.94
CA LEU A 433 9.74 -7.30 -20.54
C LEU A 433 10.93 -8.18 -20.95
N VAL A 434 11.48 -8.92 -20.01
CA VAL A 434 12.56 -9.90 -20.26
C VAL A 434 12.02 -11.30 -20.00
N ILE A 435 12.05 -12.16 -21.04
CA ILE A 435 11.60 -13.56 -20.93
C ILE A 435 12.80 -14.48 -21.10
N THR A 436 12.99 -15.40 -20.17
CA THR A 436 13.91 -16.52 -20.30
C THR A 436 13.16 -17.73 -20.87
N TYR A 437 13.50 -18.12 -22.10
CA TYR A 437 12.78 -19.12 -22.87
C TYR A 437 13.70 -20.31 -23.19
N ALA A 438 13.28 -21.53 -22.83
CA ALA A 438 13.97 -22.78 -23.16
C ALA A 438 13.33 -23.40 -24.39
N ILE A 439 14.12 -23.67 -25.41
CA ILE A 439 13.73 -24.33 -26.66
C ILE A 439 14.27 -25.77 -26.63
N TYR A 440 13.42 -26.71 -27.01
CA TYR A 440 13.76 -28.11 -27.19
C TYR A 440 14.04 -28.35 -28.68
N GLU A 441 15.30 -28.71 -29.07
CA GLU A 441 15.73 -29.02 -30.45
C GLU A 441 15.76 -30.54 -30.72
#